data_ccd09b1829b40223877539e2ba6161ab
#
_entry.id   ccd09b1829b40223877539e2ba6161ab
#
_cell.length_a   1.000
_cell.length_b   1.000
_cell.length_c   1.000
_cell.angle_alpha   90.00
_cell.angle_beta   90.00
_cell.angle_gamma   90.00
#
_symmetry.space_group_name_H-M   'P 1'
#
loop_
_entity.id
_entity.type
_entity.pdbx_description
1 polymer ?
#
loop_
_entity_poly.entity_id
_entity_poly.type
_entity_poly.pdbx_seq_one_letter_code
_entity_poly.pdbx_strand_id
1 'polypeptide(L)'
;GNLQALVGQMYDDPKYSSLRDSGFQIFYMFINIGGFFAPWIAIGVRNWWLKVNNFDYDATLPELCHQFLKEGDKMAPQAMENLTALADKVTLDGSHVADMGAFVNNYLDVFNRGFQYAFMAAIVAMLISLVIYLVNKNRFPDPAKKVVAAKEQNATVSKEEIKMSAAEIKQRIYALFAVFGVVIFFWFSFHQNGLTLTYFAKEYTDLNLFGMPISAELFQSLNPFFVVFLTPVIMAIFASQRRRGKEPSTPKKIAIGMGI
;
A
#
# COMPACT_ATOMS: atom_id res chain seq x y z
N GLY A 1 1.14 -2.07 13.14
CA GLY A 1 1.25 -2.68 14.46
C GLY A 1 -0.02 -2.61 15.29
N ASN A 2 -0.35 -1.45 15.84
CA ASN A 2 -1.40 -1.32 16.86
C ASN A 2 -2.81 -1.68 16.37
N LEU A 3 -3.16 -1.37 15.12
CA LEU A 3 -4.48 -1.71 14.56
C LEU A 3 -4.69 -3.21 14.44
N GLN A 4 -3.65 -3.96 14.05
CA GLN A 4 -3.74 -5.42 13.97
C GLN A 4 -3.92 -6.04 15.36
N ALA A 5 -3.22 -5.53 16.38
CA ALA A 5 -3.40 -5.95 17.76
C ALA A 5 -4.84 -5.68 18.24
N LEU A 6 -5.40 -4.51 17.91
CA LEU A 6 -6.77 -4.15 18.24
C LEU A 6 -7.78 -5.10 17.58
N VAL A 7 -7.61 -5.41 16.30
CA VAL A 7 -8.44 -6.42 15.61
C VAL A 7 -8.34 -7.77 16.32
N GLY A 8 -7.12 -8.21 16.67
CA GLY A 8 -6.93 -9.45 17.43
C GLY A 8 -7.72 -9.48 18.75
N GLN A 9 -7.69 -8.38 19.49
CA GLN A 9 -8.39 -8.26 20.78
C GLN A 9 -9.93 -8.25 20.66
N MET A 10 -10.47 -7.81 19.53
CA MET A 10 -11.92 -7.87 19.29
C MET A 10 -12.44 -9.33 19.23
N TYR A 11 -11.55 -10.29 18.94
CA TYR A 11 -11.86 -11.72 18.86
C TYR A 11 -11.33 -12.54 20.03
N ASP A 12 -10.94 -11.90 21.15
CA ASP A 12 -10.48 -12.59 22.38
C ASP A 12 -11.64 -13.28 23.13
N ASP A 13 -12.90 -12.89 22.88
CA ASP A 13 -14.07 -13.56 23.44
C ASP A 13 -14.16 -15.00 22.89
N PRO A 14 -14.31 -16.01 23.76
CA PRO A 14 -14.44 -17.42 23.35
C PRO A 14 -15.51 -17.65 22.28
N LYS A 15 -16.60 -16.87 22.30
CA LYS A 15 -17.69 -16.95 21.35
C LYS A 15 -17.24 -16.60 19.92
N TYR A 16 -16.27 -15.71 19.77
CA TYR A 16 -15.82 -15.19 18.46
C TYR A 16 -14.40 -15.67 18.08
N SER A 17 -13.72 -16.36 18.97
CA SER A 17 -12.33 -16.81 18.77
C SER A 17 -12.14 -17.66 17.51
N SER A 18 -13.12 -18.49 17.15
CA SER A 18 -13.11 -19.29 15.91
C SER A 18 -13.18 -18.47 14.63
N LEU A 19 -13.61 -17.22 14.70
CA LEU A 19 -13.71 -16.29 13.55
C LEU A 19 -12.52 -15.35 13.43
N ARG A 20 -11.55 -15.44 14.35
CA ARG A 20 -10.38 -14.55 14.41
C ARG A 20 -9.61 -14.50 13.09
N ASP A 21 -9.30 -15.64 12.49
CA ASP A 21 -8.60 -15.72 11.20
C ASP A 21 -9.40 -15.02 10.09
N SER A 22 -10.71 -15.24 10.06
CA SER A 22 -11.59 -14.58 9.09
C SER A 22 -11.65 -13.07 9.31
N GLY A 23 -11.64 -12.62 10.57
CA GLY A 23 -11.57 -11.21 10.92
C GLY A 23 -10.31 -10.53 10.41
N PHE A 24 -9.16 -11.17 10.56
CA PHE A 24 -7.90 -10.68 10.00
C PHE A 24 -7.91 -10.65 8.47
N GLN A 25 -8.49 -11.66 7.81
CA GLN A 25 -8.60 -11.69 6.35
C GLN A 25 -9.48 -10.55 5.83
N ILE A 26 -10.61 -10.28 6.45
CA ILE A 26 -11.48 -9.16 6.11
C ILE A 26 -10.76 -7.82 6.33
N PHE A 27 -10.10 -7.65 7.48
CA PHE A 27 -9.31 -6.46 7.76
C PHE A 27 -8.24 -6.21 6.69
N TYR A 28 -7.51 -7.26 6.30
CA TYR A 28 -6.49 -7.18 5.25
C TYR A 28 -7.11 -6.87 3.88
N MET A 29 -8.26 -7.42 3.57
CA MET A 29 -9.01 -7.11 2.34
C MET A 29 -9.37 -5.63 2.27
N PHE A 30 -9.85 -5.01 3.36
CA PHE A 30 -10.14 -3.58 3.39
C PHE A 30 -8.90 -2.69 3.21
N ILE A 31 -7.75 -3.10 3.76
CA ILE A 31 -6.48 -2.41 3.49
C ILE A 31 -6.16 -2.45 1.99
N ASN A 32 -6.36 -3.59 1.34
CA ASN A 32 -6.10 -3.74 -0.09
C ASN A 32 -7.11 -3.00 -0.97
N ILE A 33 -8.37 -2.85 -0.55
CA ILE A 33 -9.32 -1.95 -1.22
C ILE A 33 -8.77 -0.53 -1.24
N GLY A 34 -8.26 -0.02 -0.11
CA GLY A 34 -7.58 1.27 -0.05
C GLY A 34 -6.35 1.32 -0.96
N GLY A 35 -5.51 0.29 -0.94
CA GLY A 35 -4.31 0.17 -1.77
C GLY A 35 -4.62 0.12 -3.27
N PHE A 36 -5.75 -0.45 -3.67
CA PHE A 36 -6.21 -0.46 -5.06
C PHE A 36 -6.57 0.96 -5.54
N PHE A 37 -7.33 1.71 -4.76
CA PHE A 37 -7.78 3.04 -5.16
C PHE A 37 -6.72 4.14 -4.99
N ALA A 38 -5.74 3.97 -4.10
CA ALA A 38 -4.75 4.99 -3.79
C ALA A 38 -3.97 5.49 -5.02
N PRO A 39 -3.40 4.63 -5.91
CA PRO A 39 -2.72 5.08 -7.12
C PRO A 39 -3.66 5.83 -8.08
N TRP A 40 -4.90 5.38 -8.23
CA TRP A 40 -5.89 6.04 -9.09
C TRP A 40 -6.22 7.46 -8.62
N ILE A 41 -6.39 7.63 -7.31
CA ILE A 41 -6.64 8.95 -6.73
C ILE A 41 -5.41 9.84 -6.89
N ALA A 42 -4.21 9.33 -6.61
CA ALA A 42 -2.97 10.08 -6.73
C ALA A 42 -2.72 10.56 -8.17
N ILE A 43 -2.86 9.66 -9.15
CA ILE A 43 -2.73 9.96 -10.57
C ILE A 43 -3.83 10.94 -11.01
N GLY A 44 -5.07 10.70 -10.59
CA GLY A 44 -6.20 11.56 -10.93
C GLY A 44 -6.00 13.00 -10.44
N VAL A 45 -5.56 13.18 -9.21
CA VAL A 45 -5.28 14.51 -8.62
C VAL A 45 -4.10 15.19 -9.33
N ARG A 46 -3.00 14.46 -9.59
CA ARG A 46 -1.85 14.96 -10.33
C ARG A 46 -2.24 15.42 -11.73
N ASN A 47 -2.95 14.58 -12.47
CA ASN A 47 -3.35 14.88 -13.85
C ASN A 47 -4.39 16.00 -13.92
N TRP A 48 -5.31 16.05 -12.94
CA TRP A 48 -6.24 17.16 -12.82
C TRP A 48 -5.49 18.49 -12.63
N TRP A 49 -4.49 18.53 -11.75
CA TRP A 49 -3.69 19.73 -11.52
C TRP A 49 -2.88 20.16 -12.75
N LEU A 50 -2.29 19.21 -13.47
CA LEU A 50 -1.62 19.47 -14.74
C LEU A 50 -2.59 20.14 -15.72
N LYS A 51 -3.79 19.58 -15.91
CA LYS A 51 -4.80 20.11 -16.83
C LYS A 51 -5.29 21.51 -16.45
N VAL A 52 -5.44 21.81 -15.17
CA VAL A 52 -5.77 23.16 -14.68
C VAL A 52 -4.69 24.18 -15.08
N ASN A 53 -3.44 23.74 -15.24
CA ASN A 53 -2.32 24.57 -15.67
C ASN A 53 -1.99 24.40 -17.16
N ASN A 54 -2.95 23.94 -17.97
CA ASN A 54 -2.82 23.74 -19.42
C ASN A 54 -1.76 22.72 -19.85
N PHE A 55 -1.44 21.75 -19.00
CA PHE A 55 -0.52 20.66 -19.32
C PHE A 55 -1.22 19.30 -19.29
N ASP A 56 -0.78 18.40 -20.17
CA ASP A 56 -1.10 16.99 -20.06
C ASP A 56 0.08 16.22 -19.47
N TYR A 57 -0.18 14.99 -19.07
CA TYR A 57 0.85 14.11 -18.48
C TYR A 57 1.57 13.30 -19.56
N ASP A 58 2.89 13.32 -19.53
CA ASP A 58 3.73 12.38 -20.25
C ASP A 58 4.79 11.78 -19.30
N ALA A 59 5.00 10.46 -19.38
CA ALA A 59 5.86 9.73 -18.43
C ALA A 59 7.36 10.00 -18.61
N THR A 60 7.78 10.42 -19.80
CA THR A 60 9.19 10.65 -20.15
C THR A 60 9.60 12.12 -20.04
N LEU A 61 8.64 13.01 -20.14
CA LEU A 61 8.89 14.45 -20.16
C LEU A 61 9.61 14.98 -18.90
N PRO A 62 9.27 14.57 -17.65
CA PRO A 62 9.99 15.03 -16.46
C PRO A 62 11.47 14.68 -16.48
N GLU A 63 11.83 13.49 -17.00
CA GLU A 63 13.22 13.05 -17.13
C GLU A 63 13.99 13.91 -18.12
N LEU A 64 13.43 14.17 -19.31
CA LEU A 64 14.01 15.05 -20.32
C LEU A 64 14.13 16.50 -19.81
N CYS A 65 13.15 17.00 -19.05
CA CYS A 65 13.23 18.31 -18.42
C CYS A 65 14.40 18.38 -17.43
N HIS A 66 14.60 17.37 -16.60
CA HIS A 66 15.73 17.31 -15.67
C HIS A 66 17.07 17.19 -16.40
N GLN A 67 17.13 16.46 -17.51
CA GLN A 67 18.31 16.36 -18.35
C GLN A 67 18.64 17.74 -18.95
N PHE A 68 17.66 18.45 -19.48
CA PHE A 68 17.83 19.80 -19.99
C PHE A 68 18.36 20.78 -18.94
N LEU A 69 17.88 20.72 -17.69
CA LEU A 69 18.40 21.55 -16.59
C LEU A 69 19.85 21.26 -16.23
N LYS A 70 20.33 20.04 -16.46
CA LYS A 70 21.71 19.64 -16.19
C LYS A 70 22.67 20.01 -17.33
N GLU A 71 22.26 19.75 -18.56
CA GLU A 71 23.11 19.78 -19.75
C GLU A 71 22.93 21.09 -20.57
N GLY A 72 21.76 21.73 -20.47
CA GLY A 72 21.42 22.92 -21.25
C GLY A 72 21.58 22.67 -22.75
N ASP A 73 22.26 23.59 -23.41
CA ASP A 73 22.55 23.51 -24.85
C ASP A 73 23.48 22.36 -25.26
N LYS A 74 24.08 21.64 -24.28
CA LYS A 74 24.93 20.46 -24.52
C LYS A 74 24.14 19.17 -24.58
N MET A 75 22.84 19.24 -24.41
CA MET A 75 21.94 18.07 -24.52
C MET A 75 22.05 17.45 -25.92
N ALA A 76 22.01 16.11 -26.01
CA ALA A 76 22.09 15.41 -27.30
C ALA A 76 20.97 15.90 -28.25
N PRO A 77 21.26 16.16 -29.55
CA PRO A 77 20.27 16.70 -30.50
C PRO A 77 18.96 15.90 -30.53
N GLN A 78 19.02 14.58 -30.51
CA GLN A 78 17.86 13.71 -30.49
C GLN A 78 17.00 13.88 -29.22
N ALA A 79 17.65 14.07 -28.08
CA ALA A 79 16.95 14.28 -26.79
C ALA A 79 16.30 15.68 -26.74
N MET A 80 16.94 16.69 -27.33
CA MET A 80 16.36 18.03 -27.46
C MET A 80 15.15 18.03 -28.41
N GLU A 81 15.22 17.33 -29.53
CA GLU A 81 14.10 17.18 -30.47
C GLU A 81 12.91 16.47 -29.79
N ASN A 82 13.17 15.39 -29.06
CA ASN A 82 12.14 14.68 -28.29
C ASN A 82 11.53 15.58 -27.20
N LEU A 83 12.34 16.36 -26.49
CA LEU A 83 11.86 17.30 -25.48
C LEU A 83 10.93 18.35 -26.13
N THR A 84 11.32 18.93 -27.26
CA THR A 84 10.52 19.94 -27.96
C THR A 84 9.20 19.36 -28.46
N ALA A 85 9.23 18.19 -29.09
CA ALA A 85 8.04 17.52 -29.59
C ALA A 85 7.06 17.15 -28.46
N LEU A 86 7.58 16.71 -27.31
CA LEU A 86 6.76 16.41 -26.14
C LEU A 86 6.23 17.67 -25.46
N ALA A 87 7.02 18.74 -25.39
CA ALA A 87 6.59 20.03 -24.85
C ALA A 87 5.38 20.58 -25.61
N ASP A 88 5.44 20.59 -26.94
CA ASP A 88 4.32 21.02 -27.79
C ASP A 88 3.10 20.09 -27.63
N LYS A 89 3.32 18.77 -27.53
CA LYS A 89 2.25 17.79 -27.36
C LYS A 89 1.50 17.92 -26.05
N VAL A 90 2.21 18.19 -24.93
CA VAL A 90 1.59 18.25 -23.60
C VAL A 90 0.96 19.63 -23.31
N THR A 91 1.27 20.66 -24.09
CA THR A 91 0.68 21.98 -23.94
C THR A 91 -0.72 21.99 -24.56
N LEU A 92 -1.76 22.13 -23.73
CA LEU A 92 -3.16 21.93 -24.14
C LEU A 92 -3.73 23.10 -24.95
N ASP A 93 -3.12 24.27 -24.89
CA ASP A 93 -3.55 25.46 -25.67
C ASP A 93 -3.08 25.42 -27.13
N GLY A 94 -2.27 24.41 -27.49
CA GLY A 94 -1.75 24.22 -28.85
C GLY A 94 -0.69 25.26 -29.25
N SER A 95 -0.15 26.03 -28.30
CA SER A 95 0.93 26.96 -28.58
C SER A 95 2.26 26.22 -28.75
N HIS A 96 3.07 26.66 -29.72
CA HIS A 96 4.44 26.21 -29.85
C HIS A 96 5.30 26.79 -28.72
N VAL A 97 6.11 25.98 -28.08
CA VAL A 97 6.98 26.36 -26.96
C VAL A 97 8.19 27.14 -27.52
N ALA A 98 8.17 28.47 -27.42
CA ALA A 98 9.24 29.31 -27.90
C ALA A 98 10.46 29.37 -26.94
N ASP A 99 10.22 29.36 -25.64
CA ASP A 99 11.26 29.36 -24.59
C ASP A 99 11.24 28.04 -23.83
N MET A 100 12.15 27.15 -24.21
CA MET A 100 12.29 25.83 -23.58
C MET A 100 12.69 25.93 -22.12
N GLY A 101 13.52 26.92 -21.75
CA GLY A 101 13.94 27.09 -20.36
C GLY A 101 12.80 27.49 -19.43
N ALA A 102 11.96 28.43 -19.89
CA ALA A 102 10.76 28.83 -19.16
C ALA A 102 9.75 27.68 -19.07
N PHE A 103 9.54 26.95 -20.16
CA PHE A 103 8.65 25.79 -20.20
C PHE A 103 9.08 24.71 -19.19
N VAL A 104 10.35 24.29 -19.24
CA VAL A 104 10.88 23.23 -18.37
C VAL A 104 10.71 23.57 -16.90
N ASN A 105 11.04 24.80 -16.49
CA ASN A 105 10.89 25.24 -15.11
C ASN A 105 9.42 25.27 -14.68
N ASN A 106 8.53 25.81 -15.53
CA ASN A 106 7.10 25.87 -15.25
C ASN A 106 6.47 24.47 -15.19
N TYR A 107 6.76 23.60 -16.16
CA TYR A 107 6.23 22.25 -16.19
C TYR A 107 6.66 21.44 -14.95
N LEU A 108 7.93 21.50 -14.58
CA LEU A 108 8.43 20.79 -13.39
C LEU A 108 7.85 21.34 -12.09
N ASP A 109 7.65 22.66 -11.96
CA ASP A 109 6.99 23.25 -10.79
C ASP A 109 5.54 22.77 -10.68
N VAL A 110 4.79 22.83 -11.78
CA VAL A 110 3.40 22.34 -11.84
C VAL A 110 3.32 20.84 -11.57
N PHE A 111 4.23 20.06 -12.14
CA PHE A 111 4.30 18.61 -11.94
C PHE A 111 4.58 18.24 -10.48
N ASN A 112 5.56 18.90 -9.85
CA ASN A 112 5.89 18.69 -8.44
C ASN A 112 4.74 19.09 -7.50
N ARG A 113 4.05 20.20 -7.80
CA ARG A 113 2.84 20.60 -7.06
C ARG A 113 1.71 19.60 -7.23
N GLY A 114 1.58 18.97 -8.40
CA GLY A 114 0.63 17.88 -8.62
C GLY A 114 0.82 16.70 -7.65
N PHE A 115 2.07 16.31 -7.38
CA PHE A 115 2.38 15.32 -6.35
C PHE A 115 2.05 15.82 -4.93
N GLN A 116 2.35 17.08 -4.62
CA GLN A 116 2.00 17.65 -3.31
C GLN A 116 0.48 17.60 -3.07
N TYR A 117 -0.34 17.91 -4.06
CA TYR A 117 -1.79 17.78 -3.97
C TYR A 117 -2.24 16.33 -3.82
N ALA A 118 -1.58 15.37 -4.47
CA ALA A 118 -1.85 13.95 -4.28
C ALA A 118 -1.55 13.53 -2.83
N PHE A 119 -0.45 14.00 -2.22
CA PHE A 119 -0.17 13.79 -0.80
C PHE A 119 -1.18 14.48 0.12
N MET A 120 -1.65 15.66 -0.23
CA MET A 120 -2.72 16.33 0.53
C MET A 120 -4.01 15.51 0.52
N ALA A 121 -4.37 14.87 -0.59
CA ALA A 121 -5.52 13.95 -0.64
C ALA A 121 -5.34 12.77 0.34
N ALA A 122 -4.14 12.23 0.45
CA ALA A 122 -3.83 11.19 1.44
C ALA A 122 -3.96 11.70 2.89
N ILE A 123 -3.51 12.94 3.17
CA ILE A 123 -3.69 13.58 4.48
C ILE A 123 -5.18 13.72 4.83
N VAL A 124 -6.01 14.16 3.89
CA VAL A 124 -7.46 14.27 4.10
C VAL A 124 -8.07 12.91 4.42
N ALA A 125 -7.70 11.85 3.69
CA ALA A 125 -8.15 10.50 4.00
C ALA A 125 -7.72 10.03 5.41
N MET A 126 -6.49 10.35 5.84
CA MET A 126 -6.03 10.07 7.20
C MET A 126 -6.81 10.84 8.26
N LEU A 127 -7.13 12.11 8.02
CA LEU A 127 -7.95 12.91 8.96
C LEU A 127 -9.37 12.35 9.08
N ILE A 128 -9.99 11.94 7.98
CA ILE A 128 -11.29 11.27 7.98
C ILE A 128 -11.21 9.97 8.81
N SER A 129 -10.18 9.16 8.59
CA SER A 129 -9.95 7.94 9.36
C SER A 129 -9.79 8.22 10.86
N LEU A 130 -9.04 9.27 11.22
CA LEU A 130 -8.86 9.70 12.61
C LEU A 130 -10.19 10.12 13.24
N VAL A 131 -11.01 10.90 12.54
CA VAL A 131 -12.33 11.32 13.02
C VAL A 131 -13.23 10.11 13.27
N ILE A 132 -13.28 9.16 12.29
CA ILE A 132 -14.05 7.92 12.44
C ILE A 132 -13.57 7.13 13.66
N TYR A 133 -12.26 7.03 13.87
CA TYR A 133 -11.69 6.37 15.04
C TYR A 133 -12.10 7.06 16.34
N LEU A 134 -11.96 8.39 16.43
CA LEU A 134 -12.28 9.16 17.65
C LEU A 134 -13.77 9.06 18.02
N VAL A 135 -14.66 9.10 17.02
CA VAL A 135 -16.10 8.93 17.23
C VAL A 135 -16.44 7.54 17.76
N ASN A 136 -15.73 6.51 17.28
CA ASN A 136 -16.01 5.12 17.63
C ASN A 136 -15.07 4.56 18.71
N LYS A 137 -14.15 5.36 19.29
CA LYS A 137 -13.12 4.87 20.23
C LYS A 137 -13.68 4.07 21.41
N ASN A 138 -14.88 4.43 21.89
CA ASN A 138 -15.52 3.76 23.03
C ASN A 138 -16.09 2.36 22.67
N ARG A 139 -16.18 2.02 21.38
CA ARG A 139 -16.62 0.69 20.90
C ARG A 139 -15.46 -0.28 20.77
N PHE A 140 -14.22 0.21 20.78
CA PHE A 140 -13.04 -0.63 20.68
C PHE A 140 -12.62 -1.17 22.06
N PRO A 141 -12.12 -2.40 22.15
CA PRO A 141 -11.59 -2.94 23.39
C PRO A 141 -10.39 -2.11 23.85
N ASP A 142 -10.45 -1.66 25.11
CA ASP A 142 -9.36 -0.92 25.74
C ASP A 142 -8.53 -1.88 26.60
N PRO A 143 -7.29 -2.20 26.20
CA PRO A 143 -6.43 -3.08 26.97
C PRO A 143 -6.13 -2.54 28.37
N ALA A 144 -6.03 -1.21 28.52
CA ALA A 144 -5.76 -0.58 29.81
C ALA A 144 -6.92 -0.80 30.79
N LYS A 145 -8.17 -0.68 30.32
CA LYS A 145 -9.35 -0.97 31.15
C LYS A 145 -9.44 -2.44 31.54
N LYS A 146 -9.09 -3.36 30.63
CA LYS A 146 -9.03 -4.80 30.98
C LYS A 146 -7.97 -5.09 32.03
N VAL A 147 -6.80 -4.48 31.96
CA VAL A 147 -5.72 -4.64 32.96
C VAL A 147 -6.11 -4.04 34.30
N VAL A 148 -6.76 -2.88 34.33
CA VAL A 148 -7.24 -2.24 35.55
C VAL A 148 -8.34 -3.09 36.18
N ALA A 149 -9.35 -3.51 35.41
CA ALA A 149 -10.42 -4.37 35.89
C ALA A 149 -9.90 -5.75 36.40
N ALA A 150 -8.92 -6.32 35.72
CA ALA A 150 -8.26 -7.55 36.18
C ALA A 150 -7.45 -7.33 37.45
N LYS A 151 -6.81 -6.17 37.65
CA LYS A 151 -6.13 -5.81 38.89
C LYS A 151 -7.11 -5.60 40.05
N GLU A 152 -8.25 -4.99 39.78
CA GLU A 152 -9.29 -4.78 40.79
C GLU A 152 -9.99 -6.08 41.21
N GLN A 153 -10.21 -7.01 40.23
CA GLN A 153 -10.77 -8.34 40.51
C GLN A 153 -9.75 -9.31 41.09
N ASN A 154 -8.46 -9.18 40.78
CA ASN A 154 -7.39 -10.06 41.25
C ASN A 154 -6.70 -9.58 42.53
N ALA A 155 -7.28 -8.62 43.26
CA ALA A 155 -6.82 -8.31 44.62
C ALA A 155 -7.01 -9.50 45.59
N THR A 156 -7.72 -10.56 45.15
CA THR A 156 -8.01 -11.78 45.96
C THR A 156 -7.56 -13.08 45.32
N VAL A 157 -7.02 -13.10 44.10
CA VAL A 157 -6.49 -14.31 43.46
C VAL A 157 -5.00 -14.13 43.29
N SER A 158 -4.22 -14.91 44.07
CA SER A 158 -2.78 -14.96 44.02
C SER A 158 -2.26 -15.02 42.59
N LYS A 159 -1.19 -14.25 42.34
CA LYS A 159 -0.33 -14.30 41.16
C LYS A 159 0.19 -15.74 40.91
N GLU A 160 -0.56 -16.57 40.30
CA GLU A 160 -0.01 -17.58 39.42
C GLU A 160 0.37 -16.84 38.11
N GLU A 161 1.38 -15.99 38.19
CA GLU A 161 2.24 -15.74 37.05
C GLU A 161 2.69 -17.12 36.59
N ILE A 162 2.22 -17.56 35.44
CA ILE A 162 2.81 -18.71 34.74
C ILE A 162 4.26 -18.31 34.51
N LYS A 163 5.12 -18.66 35.48
CA LYS A 163 6.58 -18.49 35.36
C LYS A 163 7.01 -19.50 34.32
N MET A 164 7.00 -19.07 33.04
CA MET A 164 7.58 -19.86 31.97
C MET A 164 9.02 -20.20 32.36
N SER A 165 9.39 -21.45 32.22
CA SER A 165 10.77 -21.88 32.42
C SER A 165 11.70 -21.09 31.49
N ALA A 166 12.90 -20.73 31.97
CA ALA A 166 13.91 -20.05 31.15
C ALA A 166 14.23 -20.83 29.86
N ALA A 167 14.15 -22.17 29.90
CA ALA A 167 14.30 -23.01 28.71
C ALA A 167 13.18 -22.81 27.69
N GLU A 168 11.94 -22.69 28.15
CA GLU A 168 10.78 -22.42 27.27
C GLU A 168 10.84 -21.05 26.65
N ILE A 169 11.22 -20.03 27.41
CA ILE A 169 11.43 -18.66 26.89
C ILE A 169 12.51 -18.68 25.79
N LYS A 170 13.62 -19.37 26.04
CA LYS A 170 14.73 -19.49 25.09
C LYS A 170 14.27 -20.18 23.78
N GLN A 171 13.51 -21.27 23.90
CA GLN A 171 12.96 -21.97 22.74
C GLN A 171 12.02 -21.11 21.92
N ARG A 172 11.14 -20.32 22.56
CA ARG A 172 10.23 -19.39 21.88
C ARG A 172 10.99 -18.27 21.18
N ILE A 173 12.06 -17.76 21.81
CA ILE A 173 12.92 -16.73 21.20
C ILE A 173 13.63 -17.28 19.96
N TYR A 174 14.18 -18.49 20.02
CA TYR A 174 14.79 -19.10 18.83
C TYR A 174 13.79 -19.35 17.71
N ALA A 175 12.59 -19.82 18.02
CA ALA A 175 11.53 -19.97 17.03
C ALA A 175 11.15 -18.63 16.40
N LEU A 176 11.09 -17.55 17.20
CA LEU A 176 10.83 -16.20 16.71
C LEU A 176 11.93 -15.72 15.73
N PHE A 177 13.20 -15.91 16.08
CA PHE A 177 14.31 -15.55 15.20
C PHE A 177 14.34 -16.38 13.90
N ALA A 178 14.01 -17.66 13.97
CA ALA A 178 13.89 -18.50 12.78
C ALA A 178 12.78 -17.98 11.84
N VAL A 179 11.62 -17.62 12.40
CA VAL A 179 10.53 -16.99 11.61
C VAL A 179 10.98 -15.68 11.02
N PHE A 180 11.66 -14.80 11.77
CA PHE A 180 12.18 -13.54 11.24
C PHE A 180 13.15 -13.74 10.09
N GLY A 181 14.04 -14.75 10.17
CA GLY A 181 14.94 -15.09 9.08
C GLY A 181 14.21 -15.40 7.78
N VAL A 182 13.13 -16.19 7.84
CA VAL A 182 12.29 -16.50 6.66
C VAL A 182 11.54 -15.27 6.17
N VAL A 183 10.98 -14.48 7.09
CA VAL A 183 10.17 -13.29 6.78
C VAL A 183 10.99 -12.19 6.08
N ILE A 184 12.30 -12.08 6.34
CA ILE A 184 13.19 -11.15 5.63
C ILE A 184 13.18 -11.44 4.12
N PHE A 185 13.34 -12.70 3.71
CA PHE A 185 13.34 -13.08 2.29
C PHE A 185 11.97 -12.85 1.65
N PHE A 186 10.88 -13.13 2.37
CA PHE A 186 9.52 -12.84 1.91
C PHE A 186 9.32 -11.34 1.63
N TRP A 187 9.66 -10.48 2.58
CA TRP A 187 9.51 -9.03 2.41
C TRP A 187 10.44 -8.46 1.34
N PHE A 188 11.64 -9.01 1.21
CA PHE A 188 12.55 -8.63 0.14
C PHE A 188 11.90 -8.87 -1.24
N SER A 189 11.32 -10.05 -1.47
CA SER A 189 10.60 -10.36 -2.71
C SER A 189 9.34 -9.54 -2.87
N PHE A 190 8.55 -9.38 -1.80
CA PHE A 190 7.29 -8.64 -1.84
C PHE A 190 7.48 -7.17 -2.22
N HIS A 191 8.52 -6.52 -1.71
CA HIS A 191 8.78 -5.10 -2.01
C HIS A 191 9.23 -4.84 -3.45
N GLN A 192 9.66 -5.86 -4.21
CA GLN A 192 9.93 -5.71 -5.64
C GLN A 192 8.66 -5.36 -6.44
N ASN A 193 7.49 -5.71 -5.94
CA ASN A 193 6.21 -5.37 -6.55
C ASN A 193 5.99 -3.86 -6.75
N GLY A 194 6.51 -3.02 -5.86
CA GLY A 194 6.37 -1.56 -5.97
C GLY A 194 7.25 -0.96 -7.06
N LEU A 195 8.54 -0.92 -6.82
CA LEU A 195 9.48 -0.17 -7.67
C LEU A 195 9.84 -0.94 -8.94
N THR A 196 10.30 -2.19 -8.79
CA THR A 196 10.80 -3.00 -9.91
C THR A 196 9.70 -3.27 -10.95
N LEU A 197 8.49 -3.61 -10.50
CA LEU A 197 7.37 -3.86 -11.40
C LEU A 197 6.95 -2.59 -12.15
N THR A 198 7.00 -1.43 -11.52
CA THR A 198 6.67 -0.15 -12.14
C THR A 198 7.70 0.22 -13.22
N TYR A 199 9.00 0.04 -12.95
CA TYR A 199 10.05 0.25 -13.96
C TYR A 199 9.94 -0.76 -15.10
N PHE A 200 9.72 -2.02 -14.79
CA PHE A 200 9.51 -3.05 -15.82
C PHE A 200 8.32 -2.71 -16.72
N ALA A 201 7.21 -2.27 -16.11
CA ALA A 201 6.03 -1.86 -16.87
C ALA A 201 6.33 -0.64 -17.77
N LYS A 202 7.09 0.34 -17.26
CA LYS A 202 7.46 1.53 -18.03
C LYS A 202 8.32 1.18 -19.27
N GLU A 203 9.26 0.24 -19.14
CA GLU A 203 10.26 -0.04 -20.17
C GLU A 203 9.87 -1.17 -21.13
N TYR A 204 9.12 -2.17 -20.66
CA TYR A 204 8.89 -3.42 -21.39
C TYR A 204 7.41 -3.73 -21.66
N THR A 205 6.48 -2.87 -21.25
CA THR A 205 5.05 -3.12 -21.44
C THR A 205 4.42 -2.03 -22.28
N ASP A 206 3.52 -2.40 -23.19
CA ASP A 206 2.70 -1.44 -23.89
C ASP A 206 1.72 -0.78 -22.88
N LEU A 207 1.90 0.51 -22.68
CA LEU A 207 1.09 1.32 -21.75
C LEU A 207 -0.20 1.84 -22.41
N ASN A 208 -0.67 1.19 -23.48
CA ASN A 208 -1.94 1.48 -24.11
C ASN A 208 -2.94 0.35 -23.86
N LEU A 209 -3.98 0.63 -23.10
CA LEU A 209 -5.08 -0.30 -22.85
C LEU A 209 -6.33 0.17 -23.60
N PHE A 210 -6.76 -0.59 -24.60
CA PHE A 210 -7.93 -0.26 -25.44
C PHE A 210 -7.86 1.16 -26.07
N GLY A 211 -6.65 1.62 -26.44
CA GLY A 211 -6.43 2.94 -27.02
C GLY A 211 -6.32 4.10 -26.00
N MET A 212 -6.35 3.79 -24.73
CA MET A 212 -6.15 4.77 -23.64
C MET A 212 -4.76 4.62 -23.03
N PRO A 213 -3.96 5.70 -22.94
CA PRO A 213 -2.66 5.64 -22.27
C PRO A 213 -2.86 5.43 -20.76
N ILE A 214 -2.19 4.44 -20.20
CA ILE A 214 -2.18 4.14 -18.77
C ILE A 214 -0.82 4.46 -18.17
N SER A 215 -0.82 4.95 -16.93
CA SER A 215 0.42 5.17 -16.20
C SER A 215 0.99 3.86 -15.65
N ALA A 216 2.31 3.69 -15.73
CA ALA A 216 3.00 2.49 -15.22
C ALA A 216 2.76 2.27 -13.71
N GLU A 217 2.51 3.34 -12.95
CA GLU A 217 2.20 3.26 -11.52
C GLU A 217 0.90 2.49 -11.22
N LEU A 218 -0.02 2.38 -12.18
CA LEU A 218 -1.26 1.62 -12.02
C LEU A 218 -1.03 0.11 -11.88
N PHE A 219 0.10 -0.40 -12.36
CA PHE A 219 0.46 -1.80 -12.16
C PHE A 219 0.60 -2.18 -10.68
N GLN A 220 0.90 -1.22 -9.80
CA GLN A 220 0.89 -1.44 -8.36
C GLN A 220 -0.49 -1.81 -7.82
N SER A 221 -1.57 -1.42 -8.50
CA SER A 221 -2.95 -1.78 -8.11
C SER A 221 -3.32 -3.22 -8.43
N LEU A 222 -2.55 -3.94 -9.26
CA LEU A 222 -2.86 -5.33 -9.63
C LEU A 222 -2.80 -6.28 -8.43
N ASN A 223 -1.79 -6.14 -7.57
CA ASN A 223 -1.69 -6.96 -6.37
C ASN A 223 -2.90 -6.74 -5.43
N PRO A 224 -3.22 -5.51 -4.98
CA PRO A 224 -4.44 -5.25 -4.21
C PRO A 224 -5.71 -5.74 -4.89
N PHE A 225 -5.82 -5.60 -6.21
CA PHE A 225 -6.96 -6.10 -6.98
C PHE A 225 -7.15 -7.61 -6.76
N PHE A 226 -6.12 -8.39 -7.04
CA PHE A 226 -6.21 -9.85 -6.86
C PHE A 226 -6.46 -10.25 -5.41
N VAL A 227 -5.86 -9.54 -4.44
CA VAL A 227 -6.11 -9.81 -3.00
C VAL A 227 -7.59 -9.60 -2.68
N VAL A 228 -8.22 -8.52 -3.14
CA VAL A 228 -9.64 -8.24 -2.86
C VAL A 228 -10.54 -9.31 -3.47
N PHE A 229 -10.29 -9.71 -4.72
CA PHE A 229 -11.14 -10.70 -5.40
C PHE A 229 -10.89 -12.14 -4.96
N LEU A 230 -9.64 -12.50 -4.63
CA LEU A 230 -9.31 -13.86 -4.21
C LEU A 230 -9.59 -14.12 -2.72
N THR A 231 -9.55 -13.10 -1.86
CA THR A 231 -9.80 -13.27 -0.43
C THR A 231 -11.13 -13.96 -0.12
N PRO A 232 -12.29 -13.54 -0.67
CA PRO A 232 -13.56 -14.23 -0.45
C PRO A 232 -13.54 -15.70 -0.90
N VAL A 233 -12.87 -16.01 -2.01
CA VAL A 233 -12.71 -17.37 -2.53
C VAL A 233 -11.91 -18.23 -1.55
N ILE A 234 -10.77 -17.73 -1.09
CA ILE A 234 -9.92 -18.42 -0.11
C ILE A 234 -10.65 -18.60 1.21
N MET A 235 -11.40 -17.58 1.67
CA MET A 235 -12.23 -17.68 2.87
C MET A 235 -13.30 -18.77 2.73
N ALA A 236 -13.95 -18.87 1.58
CA ALA A 236 -14.96 -19.90 1.30
C ALA A 236 -14.33 -21.31 1.32
N ILE A 237 -13.14 -21.46 0.73
CA ILE A 237 -12.39 -22.72 0.74
C ILE A 237 -12.07 -23.15 2.19
N PHE A 238 -11.49 -22.25 2.99
CA PHE A 238 -11.17 -22.56 4.38
C PHE A 238 -12.40 -22.78 5.25
N ALA A 239 -13.49 -22.06 5.03
CA ALA A 239 -14.78 -22.29 5.70
C ALA A 239 -15.33 -23.68 5.36
N SER A 240 -15.23 -24.11 4.11
CA SER A 240 -15.63 -25.46 3.69
C SER A 240 -14.77 -26.54 4.35
N GLN A 241 -13.44 -26.34 4.41
CA GLN A 241 -12.53 -27.26 5.09
C GLN A 241 -12.79 -27.31 6.59
N ARG A 242 -13.08 -26.18 7.23
CA ARG A 242 -13.49 -26.11 8.65
C ARG A 242 -14.73 -26.94 8.93
N ARG A 243 -15.77 -26.83 8.09
CA ARG A 243 -16.99 -27.65 8.22
C ARG A 243 -16.71 -29.15 8.10
N ARG A 244 -15.66 -29.53 7.37
CA ARG A 244 -15.23 -30.93 7.19
C ARG A 244 -14.20 -31.38 8.26
N GLY A 245 -13.85 -30.53 9.23
CA GLY A 245 -12.82 -30.82 10.25
C GLY A 245 -11.40 -30.99 9.70
N LYS A 246 -11.12 -30.51 8.47
CA LYS A 246 -9.84 -30.65 7.76
C LYS A 246 -9.13 -29.30 7.52
N GLU A 247 -9.51 -28.27 8.25
CA GLU A 247 -8.87 -26.95 8.11
C GLU A 247 -7.39 -27.01 8.54
N PRO A 248 -6.44 -26.55 7.71
CA PRO A 248 -5.04 -26.48 8.10
C PRO A 248 -4.83 -25.46 9.23
N SER A 249 -3.84 -25.71 10.10
CA SER A 249 -3.43 -24.73 11.09
C SER A 249 -2.90 -23.45 10.43
N THR A 250 -2.97 -22.32 11.14
CA THR A 250 -2.50 -21.02 10.61
C THR A 250 -1.06 -21.07 10.08
N PRO A 251 -0.06 -21.67 10.78
CA PRO A 251 1.27 -21.82 10.21
C PRO A 251 1.30 -22.63 8.90
N LYS A 252 0.46 -23.66 8.79
CA LYS A 252 0.38 -24.48 7.57
C LYS A 252 -0.23 -23.69 6.40
N LYS A 253 -1.23 -22.84 6.64
CA LYS A 253 -1.79 -21.93 5.63
C LYS A 253 -0.72 -20.97 5.11
N ILE A 254 0.08 -20.39 6.02
CA ILE A 254 1.20 -19.50 5.67
C ILE A 254 2.24 -20.23 4.83
N ALA A 255 2.65 -21.43 5.27
CA ALA A 255 3.64 -22.23 4.55
C ALA A 255 3.18 -22.60 3.13
N ILE A 256 1.89 -22.95 2.94
CA ILE A 256 1.32 -23.22 1.63
C ILE A 256 1.37 -21.93 0.76
N GLY A 257 0.95 -20.79 1.31
CA GLY A 257 0.97 -19.52 0.57
C GLY A 257 2.36 -19.02 0.21
N MET A 258 3.39 -19.39 0.97
CA MET A 258 4.79 -19.06 0.66
C MET A 258 5.43 -20.03 -0.34
N GLY A 259 4.85 -21.23 -0.50
CA GLY A 259 5.36 -22.27 -1.41
C GLY A 259 4.79 -22.20 -2.83
N ILE A 260 3.79 -21.36 -3.06
CA ILE A 260 3.18 -21.08 -4.36
C ILE A 260 3.83 -19.85 -4.98
#